data_913c6bcd2d09548ed3a72534bca8fcdd
#
_entry.id   913c6bcd2d09548ed3a72534bca8fcdd
#
_cell.length_a   1.000
_cell.length_b   1.000
_cell.length_c   1.000
_cell.angle_alpha   90.00
_cell.angle_beta   90.00
_cell.angle_gamma   90.00
#
_symmetry.space_group_name_H-M   'P 1'
#
loop_
_entity.id
_entity.type
_entity.pdbx_description
1 polymer ?
#
loop_
_entity_poly.entity_id
_entity_poly.type
_entity_poly.pdbx_seq_one_letter_code
_entity_poly.pdbx_strand_id
1 'polypeptide(L)'
;MDYSRLSDFEINKLVAKATRTQVEETYQFVNGGEDIADHMSGIVLMRKITSNRKHWKLYEPCNNPADAWPIIDKYRISIINLGEDEWGARGVADCKSKRAIHENSLRAAMIVFLMMQDDNHA
;
A
#
# COMPACT_ATOMS: atom_id res chain seq x y z
N MET A 1 -11.58 -0.12 -11.46
CA MET A 1 -10.33 -0.92 -11.56
C MET A 1 -10.32 -2.01 -10.50
N ASP A 2 -9.85 -3.18 -10.87
CA ASP A 2 -9.72 -4.28 -9.92
C ASP A 2 -8.33 -4.27 -9.30
N TYR A 3 -8.24 -3.67 -8.12
CA TYR A 3 -6.96 -3.54 -7.40
C TYR A 3 -6.42 -4.86 -6.88
N SER A 4 -7.28 -5.88 -6.76
CA SER A 4 -6.85 -7.18 -6.23
C SER A 4 -5.83 -7.89 -7.14
N ARG A 5 -5.76 -7.50 -8.40
CA ARG A 5 -4.83 -8.07 -9.38
C ARG A 5 -3.47 -7.39 -9.43
N LEU A 6 -3.33 -6.29 -8.72
CA LEU A 6 -2.08 -5.53 -8.72
C LEU A 6 -1.11 -6.13 -7.70
N SER A 7 0.18 -5.95 -7.95
CA SER A 7 1.20 -6.30 -6.97
C SER A 7 1.18 -5.30 -5.81
N ASP A 8 1.79 -5.68 -4.68
CA ASP A 8 1.96 -4.77 -3.56
C ASP A 8 2.68 -3.49 -3.99
N PHE A 9 3.71 -3.63 -4.81
CA PHE A 9 4.45 -2.48 -5.33
C PHE A 9 3.54 -1.52 -6.11
N GLU A 10 2.70 -2.05 -6.98
CA GLU A 10 1.76 -1.24 -7.76
C GLU A 10 0.74 -0.54 -6.88
N ILE A 11 0.21 -1.24 -5.87
CA ILE A 11 -0.73 -0.65 -4.91
C ILE A 11 -0.02 0.45 -4.11
N ASN A 12 1.18 0.19 -3.60
CA ASN A 12 1.96 1.18 -2.86
C ASN A 12 2.19 2.45 -3.68
N LYS A 13 2.50 2.28 -4.96
CA LYS A 13 2.71 3.40 -5.88
C LYS A 13 1.44 4.23 -6.08
N LEU A 14 0.30 3.58 -6.25
CA LEU A 14 -0.98 4.26 -6.38
C LEU A 14 -1.36 4.99 -5.09
N VAL A 15 -1.09 4.37 -3.94
CA VAL A 15 -1.34 4.99 -2.63
C VAL A 15 -0.46 6.24 -2.47
N ALA A 16 0.81 6.16 -2.83
CA ALA A 16 1.70 7.31 -2.79
C ALA A 16 1.17 8.46 -3.66
N LYS A 17 0.71 8.14 -4.86
CA LYS A 17 0.13 9.14 -5.77
C LYS A 17 -1.12 9.78 -5.18
N ALA A 18 -2.02 8.97 -4.63
CA ALA A 18 -3.28 9.45 -4.07
C ALA A 18 -3.08 10.31 -2.82
N THR A 19 -2.08 10.01 -2.02
CA THR A 19 -1.76 10.77 -0.80
C THR A 19 -0.78 11.91 -1.06
N ARG A 20 -0.31 12.06 -2.30
CA ARG A 20 0.70 13.04 -2.69
C ARG A 20 2.01 12.87 -1.91
N THR A 21 2.33 11.63 -1.56
CA THR A 21 3.59 11.29 -0.93
C THR A 21 4.68 11.23 -2.01
N GLN A 22 5.76 11.97 -1.82
CA GLN A 22 6.86 11.95 -2.78
C GLN A 22 7.68 10.68 -2.59
N VAL A 23 7.77 9.88 -3.64
CA VAL A 23 8.53 8.64 -3.65
C VAL A 23 9.37 8.56 -4.91
N GLU A 24 10.40 7.73 -4.84
CA GLU A 24 11.23 7.40 -5.99
C GLU A 24 11.38 5.89 -6.09
N GLU A 25 11.28 5.35 -7.30
CA GLU A 25 11.53 3.94 -7.55
C GLU A 25 13.05 3.69 -7.53
N THR A 26 13.45 2.68 -6.79
CA THR A 26 14.86 2.28 -6.72
C THR A 26 14.96 0.77 -6.60
N TYR A 27 16.15 0.26 -6.85
CA TYR A 27 16.41 -1.17 -6.68
C TYR A 27 16.97 -1.41 -5.29
N GLN A 28 16.44 -2.41 -4.61
CA GLN A 28 16.98 -2.88 -3.35
C GLN A 28 17.72 -4.18 -3.59
N PHE A 29 18.99 -4.22 -3.19
CA PHE A 29 19.75 -5.46 -3.24
C PHE A 29 19.35 -6.32 -2.03
N VAL A 30 18.96 -7.56 -2.33
CA VAL A 30 18.68 -8.53 -1.28
C VAL A 30 19.98 -9.26 -0.99
N ASN A 31 20.49 -9.09 0.23
CA ASN A 31 21.74 -9.71 0.64
C ASN A 31 21.64 -11.24 0.60
N GLY A 32 22.64 -11.88 0.00
CA GLY A 32 22.80 -13.31 0.03
C GLY A 32 22.03 -14.09 -0.99
N GLY A 33 21.31 -13.42 -1.88
CA GLY A 33 20.65 -14.09 -2.99
C GLY A 33 21.66 -14.46 -4.08
N GLU A 34 21.80 -15.74 -4.36
CA GLU A 34 22.61 -16.20 -5.47
C GLU A 34 21.82 -16.19 -6.77
N ASP A 35 20.51 -16.05 -6.65
CA ASP A 35 19.62 -16.06 -7.81
C ASP A 35 19.34 -14.63 -8.26
N ILE A 36 19.94 -14.25 -9.37
CA ILE A 36 19.79 -12.92 -9.95
C ILE A 36 18.34 -12.63 -10.35
N ALA A 37 17.58 -13.65 -10.72
CA ALA A 37 16.19 -13.47 -11.10
C ALA A 37 15.33 -12.95 -9.93
N ASP A 38 15.59 -13.41 -8.71
CA ASP A 38 14.89 -12.94 -7.53
C ASP A 38 15.27 -11.49 -7.20
N HIS A 39 16.48 -11.08 -7.56
CA HIS A 39 16.93 -9.70 -7.35
C HIS A 39 16.26 -8.73 -8.30
N MET A 40 15.84 -9.19 -9.47
CA MET A 40 15.19 -8.32 -10.45
C MET A 40 13.78 -7.92 -10.04
N SER A 41 13.19 -8.59 -9.05
CA SER A 41 11.91 -8.20 -8.47
C SER A 41 12.06 -7.16 -7.35
N GLY A 42 13.26 -6.70 -7.10
CA GLY A 42 13.60 -5.83 -5.98
C GLY A 42 13.39 -4.35 -6.20
N ILE A 43 12.45 -3.94 -7.05
CA ILE A 43 12.09 -2.54 -7.19
C ILE A 43 11.26 -2.13 -5.98
N VAL A 44 11.67 -1.06 -5.31
CA VAL A 44 11.00 -0.55 -4.12
C VAL A 44 10.75 0.93 -4.26
N LEU A 45 9.82 1.44 -3.47
CA LEU A 45 9.56 2.87 -3.35
C LEU A 45 10.29 3.41 -2.14
N MET A 46 11.01 4.51 -2.34
CA MET A 46 11.68 5.21 -1.26
C MET A 46 10.97 6.55 -1.05
N ARG A 47 10.53 6.79 0.18
CA ARG A 47 9.89 8.05 0.54
C ARG A 47 10.96 9.13 0.77
N LYS A 48 10.79 10.25 0.09
CA LYS A 48 11.67 11.41 0.24
C LYS A 48 11.27 12.18 1.49
N ILE A 49 12.14 12.18 2.49
CA ILE A 49 11.91 12.91 3.74
C ILE A 49 12.67 14.23 3.72
N THR A 50 13.88 14.20 3.20
CA THR A 50 14.75 15.38 3.05
C THR A 50 15.44 15.32 1.69
N SER A 51 16.18 16.35 1.34
CA SER A 51 17.02 16.32 0.14
C SER A 51 18.17 15.31 0.24
N ASN A 52 18.51 14.87 1.46
CA ASN A 52 19.57 13.91 1.69
C ASN A 52 19.02 12.49 1.58
N ARG A 53 19.47 11.74 0.55
CA ARG A 53 19.02 10.36 0.30
C ARG A 53 19.27 9.41 1.47
N LYS A 54 20.25 9.69 2.32
CA LYS A 54 20.51 8.85 3.50
C LYS A 54 19.33 8.79 4.47
N HIS A 55 18.44 9.77 4.42
CA HIS A 55 17.28 9.85 5.30
C HIS A 55 16.01 9.32 4.62
N TRP A 56 16.10 8.82 3.40
CA TRP A 56 14.93 8.25 2.72
C TRP A 56 14.61 6.89 3.31
N LYS A 57 13.32 6.61 3.41
CA LYS A 57 12.82 5.34 3.98
C LYS A 57 11.96 4.61 2.96
N LEU A 58 11.96 3.28 3.07
CA LEU A 58 11.04 2.47 2.29
C LEU A 58 9.59 2.91 2.52
N TYR A 59 8.82 2.93 1.45
CA TYR A 59 7.39 3.24 1.51
C TYR A 59 6.61 2.01 1.07
N GLU A 60 5.99 1.32 2.02
CA GLU A 60 5.30 0.04 1.80
C GLU A 60 4.02 -0.05 2.62
N PRO A 61 2.99 0.78 2.32
CA PRO A 61 1.78 0.74 3.13
C PRO A 61 1.07 -0.61 3.10
N CYS A 62 1.28 -1.45 2.08
CA CYS A 62 0.72 -2.81 2.07
C CYS A 62 1.35 -3.73 3.12
N ASN A 63 2.53 -3.41 3.64
CA ASN A 63 3.25 -4.30 4.55
C ASN A 63 3.80 -3.61 5.79
N ASN A 64 3.78 -2.29 5.84
CA ASN A 64 4.32 -1.52 6.95
C ASN A 64 3.22 -0.74 7.64
N PRO A 65 2.88 -1.09 8.89
CA PRO A 65 1.83 -0.37 9.64
C PRO A 65 2.13 1.12 9.82
N ALA A 66 3.40 1.50 9.93
CA ALA A 66 3.76 2.90 10.09
C ALA A 66 3.39 3.74 8.85
N ASP A 67 3.43 3.13 7.67
CA ASP A 67 3.03 3.80 6.43
C ASP A 67 1.50 3.73 6.22
N ALA A 68 0.88 2.65 6.63
CA ALA A 68 -0.55 2.41 6.41
C ALA A 68 -1.44 3.11 7.44
N TRP A 69 -1.04 3.13 8.71
CA TRP A 69 -1.89 3.61 9.79
C TRP A 69 -2.36 5.05 9.63
N PRO A 70 -1.53 6.02 9.21
CA PRO A 70 -2.01 7.38 9.00
C PRO A 70 -3.17 7.46 8.00
N ILE A 71 -3.15 6.59 6.99
CA ILE A 71 -4.20 6.52 5.98
C ILE A 71 -5.47 5.86 6.58
N ILE A 72 -5.29 4.74 7.26
CA ILE A 72 -6.39 4.01 7.91
C ILE A 72 -7.11 4.92 8.90
N ASP A 73 -6.37 5.63 9.72
CA ASP A 73 -6.93 6.52 10.73
C ASP A 73 -7.63 7.73 10.11
N LYS A 74 -6.99 8.38 9.14
CA LYS A 74 -7.55 9.56 8.50
C LYS A 74 -8.85 9.26 7.76
N TYR A 75 -8.91 8.15 7.04
CA TYR A 75 -10.06 7.79 6.22
C TYR A 75 -11.01 6.83 6.93
N ARG A 76 -10.76 6.52 8.19
CA ARG A 76 -11.62 5.69 9.04
C ARG A 76 -11.92 4.34 8.43
N ILE A 77 -10.87 3.68 7.98
CA ILE A 77 -10.97 2.35 7.39
C ILE A 77 -10.99 1.32 8.52
N SER A 78 -11.98 0.44 8.49
CA SER A 78 -12.08 -0.65 9.46
C SER A 78 -11.34 -1.88 8.96
N ILE A 79 -10.63 -2.54 9.86
CA ILE A 79 -9.97 -3.82 9.60
C ILE A 79 -10.67 -4.88 10.42
N ILE A 80 -11.12 -5.97 9.77
CA ILE A 80 -11.97 -6.97 10.38
C ILE A 80 -11.32 -8.33 10.20
N ASN A 81 -11.15 -9.04 11.32
CA ASN A 81 -10.67 -10.43 11.28
C ASN A 81 -11.81 -11.33 10.82
N LEU A 82 -11.64 -12.01 9.70
CA LEU A 82 -12.63 -12.91 9.13
C LEU A 82 -12.37 -14.38 9.48
N GLY A 83 -11.25 -14.69 10.17
CA GLY A 83 -10.84 -16.07 10.43
C GLY A 83 -10.18 -16.70 9.22
N GLU A 84 -9.62 -17.89 9.41
CA GLU A 84 -8.99 -18.67 8.32
C GLU A 84 -7.97 -17.88 7.49
N ASP A 85 -7.15 -17.06 8.16
CA ASP A 85 -6.11 -16.25 7.54
C ASP A 85 -6.63 -15.18 6.57
N GLU A 86 -7.90 -14.80 6.70
CA GLU A 86 -8.46 -13.71 5.91
C GLU A 86 -8.75 -12.48 6.75
N TRP A 87 -8.49 -11.33 6.16
CA TRP A 87 -8.82 -10.04 6.75
C TRP A 87 -9.72 -9.26 5.80
N GLY A 88 -10.74 -8.62 6.37
CA GLY A 88 -11.57 -7.69 5.63
C GLY A 88 -11.17 -6.26 5.96
N ALA A 89 -11.39 -5.37 5.03
CA ALA A 89 -11.31 -3.94 5.24
C ALA A 89 -12.58 -3.29 4.71
N ARG A 90 -13.02 -2.23 5.35
CA ARG A 90 -14.21 -1.50 4.96
C ARG A 90 -14.04 -0.01 5.18
N GLY A 91 -14.44 0.76 4.18
CA GLY A 91 -14.49 2.21 4.27
C GLY A 91 -15.74 2.74 3.59
N VAL A 92 -16.06 4.01 3.81
CA VAL A 92 -17.23 4.65 3.22
C VAL A 92 -16.79 5.90 2.47
N ALA A 93 -17.16 6.00 1.20
CA ALA A 93 -16.93 7.18 0.40
C ALA A 93 -18.21 7.50 -0.37
N ASP A 94 -18.63 8.76 -0.33
CA ASP A 94 -19.86 9.23 -1.00
C ASP A 94 -21.06 8.35 -0.65
N CYS A 95 -21.23 8.07 0.64
CA CYS A 95 -22.31 7.24 1.20
C CYS A 95 -22.30 5.79 0.70
N LYS A 96 -21.24 5.35 0.04
CA LYS A 96 -21.10 3.98 -0.45
C LYS A 96 -20.03 3.24 0.34
N SER A 97 -20.35 2.01 0.72
CA SER A 97 -19.42 1.12 1.41
C SER A 97 -18.46 0.48 0.40
N LYS A 98 -17.19 0.56 0.70
CA LYS A 98 -16.13 -0.11 -0.08
C LYS A 98 -15.53 -1.21 0.79
N ARG A 99 -15.31 -2.38 0.22
CA ARG A 99 -14.80 -3.54 0.94
C ARG A 99 -13.72 -4.25 0.12
N ALA A 100 -12.78 -4.84 0.83
CA ALA A 100 -11.79 -5.72 0.24
C ALA A 100 -11.46 -6.83 1.22
N ILE A 101 -11.10 -7.99 0.71
CA ILE A 101 -10.70 -9.15 1.50
C ILE A 101 -9.35 -9.64 1.00
N HIS A 102 -8.42 -9.87 1.90
CA HIS A 102 -7.11 -10.40 1.58
C HIS A 102 -6.51 -11.05 2.82
N GLU A 103 -5.55 -11.92 2.62
CA GLU A 103 -4.78 -12.50 3.75
C GLU A 103 -3.89 -11.45 4.44
N ASN A 104 -3.58 -10.34 3.79
CA ASN A 104 -2.82 -9.24 4.36
C ASN A 104 -3.77 -8.08 4.68
N SER A 105 -3.92 -7.77 5.97
CA SER A 105 -4.84 -6.74 6.43
C SER A 105 -4.50 -5.33 5.92
N LEU A 106 -3.23 -5.00 5.85
CA LEU A 106 -2.81 -3.68 5.38
C LEU A 106 -3.06 -3.53 3.89
N ARG A 107 -2.81 -4.56 3.11
CA ARG A 107 -3.13 -4.57 1.69
C ARG A 107 -4.63 -4.39 1.46
N ALA A 108 -5.47 -5.11 2.22
CA ALA A 108 -6.92 -4.97 2.13
C ALA A 108 -7.34 -3.53 2.41
N ALA A 109 -6.77 -2.91 3.45
CA ALA A 109 -7.06 -1.53 3.80
C ALA A 109 -6.62 -0.54 2.69
N MET A 110 -5.46 -0.77 2.09
CA MET A 110 -4.98 0.11 1.01
C MET A 110 -5.84 -0.01 -0.25
N ILE A 111 -6.31 -1.21 -0.56
CA ILE A 111 -7.25 -1.40 -1.66
C ILE A 111 -8.55 -0.61 -1.40
N VAL A 112 -9.09 -0.70 -0.19
CA VAL A 112 -10.28 0.06 0.19
C VAL A 112 -10.03 1.56 0.05
N PHE A 113 -8.89 2.05 0.52
CA PHE A 113 -8.52 3.45 0.37
C PHE A 113 -8.56 3.89 -1.10
N LEU A 114 -7.95 3.11 -2.00
CA LEU A 114 -7.95 3.43 -3.43
C LEU A 114 -9.35 3.42 -4.03
N MET A 115 -10.19 2.46 -3.63
CA MET A 115 -11.59 2.42 -4.06
C MET A 115 -12.36 3.66 -3.60
N MET A 116 -12.09 4.15 -2.39
CA MET A 116 -12.68 5.37 -1.87
C MET A 116 -12.23 6.59 -2.69
N GLN A 117 -10.97 6.63 -3.10
CA GLN A 117 -10.45 7.74 -3.92
C GLN A 117 -11.08 7.76 -5.31
N ASP A 118 -11.33 6.60 -5.90
CA ASP A 118 -11.99 6.53 -7.21
C ASP A 118 -13.37 7.17 -7.16
N ASP A 119 -14.15 6.92 -6.11
CA ASP A 119 -15.48 7.51 -5.96
C ASP A 119 -15.41 9.03 -5.76
N ASN A 120 -14.40 9.51 -5.04
CA ASN A 120 -14.25 10.94 -4.78
C ASN A 120 -13.84 11.74 -6.02
N HIS A 121 -13.31 11.05 -7.04
CA HIS A 121 -12.87 11.68 -8.28
C HIS A 121 -13.80 11.43 -9.46
N ALA A 122 -14.89 10.72 -9.23
CA ALA A 122 -15.83 10.38 -10.29
C ALA A 122 -16.75 11.55 -10.68
#